data_e5369cb5b8e7686db5360ac5299d82e2
#
_entry.id   e5369cb5b8e7686db5360ac5299d82e2
#
_cell.length_a   1.000
_cell.length_b   1.000
_cell.length_c   1.000
_cell.angle_alpha   90.00
_cell.angle_beta   90.00
_cell.angle_gamma   90.00
#
_symmetry.space_group_name_H-M   'P 1'
#
loop_
_entity.id
_entity.type
_entity.pdbx_description
1 polymer ?
#
loop_
_entity_poly.entity_id
_entity_poly.type
_entity_poly.pdbx_seq_one_letter_code
_entity_poly.pdbx_strand_id
1 'polypeptide(L)'
;MQISTSEKILNAAEELFALSSYDAVSIRQITQKADVKLALAHYHFGTKEALFDAVIKRRIGLLSESRLQLLDYFSNENSGKPLSIEQIVHAFVTPYLFWHLNGGAGWRSYARIVSTLLGYNLSLLQEQFDSGAARFQQEMRRAMPDADEASIQWGFDFMVGVMCNTFSEVDRIGGLSQQLCSVEDKEQACEYLLSFIVAGLERLAANNKQNLNHSLSVLKSLNPLDNTSEK
;
A
#
# COMPACT_ATOMS: atom_id res chain seq x y z
N MET A 1 31.79 4.33 3.82
CA MET A 1 31.15 4.95 4.98
C MET A 1 30.76 3.88 5.97
N GLN A 2 31.07 4.03 7.25
CA GLN A 2 30.73 3.04 8.27
C GLN A 2 29.25 3.23 8.63
N ILE A 3 28.45 2.15 8.52
CA ILE A 3 26.99 2.16 8.86
C ILE A 3 26.85 2.43 10.36
N SER A 4 26.00 3.38 10.76
CA SER A 4 25.75 3.72 12.15
C SER A 4 25.07 2.56 12.91
N THR A 5 25.20 2.54 14.24
CA THR A 5 24.52 1.54 15.08
C THR A 5 23.00 1.58 14.90
N SER A 6 22.42 2.78 14.81
CA SER A 6 20.99 2.96 14.55
C SER A 6 20.57 2.35 13.22
N GLU A 7 21.33 2.57 12.15
CA GLU A 7 21.04 1.99 10.83
C GLU A 7 21.19 0.47 10.81
N LYS A 8 22.18 -0.11 11.52
CA LYS A 8 22.27 -1.56 11.66
C LYS A 8 21.03 -2.16 12.30
N ILE A 9 20.53 -1.52 13.36
CA ILE A 9 19.30 -1.94 14.05
C ILE A 9 18.08 -1.82 13.12
N LEU A 10 17.92 -0.71 12.41
CA LEU A 10 16.83 -0.49 11.47
C LEU A 10 16.85 -1.52 10.32
N ASN A 11 18.01 -1.80 9.74
CA ASN A 11 18.13 -2.79 8.68
C ASN A 11 17.75 -4.20 9.16
N ALA A 12 18.25 -4.61 10.33
CA ALA A 12 17.91 -5.91 10.92
C ALA A 12 16.40 -6.00 11.27
N ALA A 13 15.83 -4.93 11.79
CA ALA A 13 14.40 -4.86 12.11
C ALA A 13 13.54 -4.96 10.84
N GLU A 14 13.87 -4.19 9.79
CA GLU A 14 13.18 -4.21 8.50
C GLU A 14 13.15 -5.61 7.89
N GLU A 15 14.28 -6.33 7.88
CA GLU A 15 14.34 -7.70 7.38
C GLU A 15 13.52 -8.68 8.23
N LEU A 16 13.58 -8.59 9.55
CA LEU A 16 12.85 -9.50 10.43
C LEU A 16 11.33 -9.26 10.37
N PHE A 17 10.89 -8.01 10.36
CA PHE A 17 9.47 -7.68 10.22
C PHE A 17 8.89 -8.03 8.84
N ALA A 18 9.72 -8.07 7.80
CA ALA A 18 9.31 -8.54 6.47
C ALA A 18 9.14 -10.07 6.38
N LEU A 19 9.85 -10.83 7.22
CA LEU A 19 9.83 -12.29 7.22
C LEU A 19 8.88 -12.89 8.25
N SER A 20 8.47 -12.11 9.24
CA SER A 20 7.63 -12.57 10.35
C SER A 20 6.66 -11.48 10.78
N SER A 21 5.53 -11.87 11.40
CA SER A 21 4.57 -10.89 11.93
C SER A 21 5.22 -9.98 12.97
N TYR A 22 4.69 -8.77 13.11
CA TYR A 22 5.14 -7.82 14.14
C TYR A 22 5.26 -8.48 15.51
N ASP A 23 4.26 -9.26 15.94
CA ASP A 23 4.22 -9.87 17.26
C ASP A 23 5.30 -10.95 17.46
N ALA A 24 5.66 -11.67 16.42
CA ALA A 24 6.65 -12.75 16.49
C ALA A 24 8.11 -12.27 16.59
N VAL A 25 8.39 -11.01 16.23
CA VAL A 25 9.72 -10.42 16.28
C VAL A 25 9.99 -9.77 17.64
N SER A 26 11.12 -10.05 18.26
CA SER A 26 11.58 -9.42 19.51
C SER A 26 12.76 -8.48 19.30
N ILE A 27 12.92 -7.46 20.15
CA ILE A 27 14.09 -6.55 20.14
C ILE A 27 15.39 -7.35 20.28
N ARG A 28 15.37 -8.44 21.05
CA ARG A 28 16.55 -9.32 21.24
C ARG A 28 16.99 -9.99 19.93
N GLN A 29 16.04 -10.50 19.14
CA GLN A 29 16.33 -11.05 17.81
C GLN A 29 16.90 -9.98 16.87
N ILE A 30 16.33 -8.77 16.90
CA ILE A 30 16.79 -7.65 16.09
C ILE A 30 18.22 -7.28 16.43
N THR A 31 18.54 -7.13 17.72
CA THR A 31 19.89 -6.76 18.17
C THR A 31 20.91 -7.85 17.94
N GLN A 32 20.52 -9.12 18.06
CA GLN A 32 21.37 -10.26 17.70
C GLN A 32 21.71 -10.25 16.21
N LYS A 33 20.69 -10.02 15.34
CA LYS A 33 20.89 -9.94 13.88
C LYS A 33 21.74 -8.72 13.49
N ALA A 34 21.58 -7.60 14.18
CA ALA A 34 22.35 -6.37 13.95
C ALA A 34 23.78 -6.42 14.49
N ASP A 35 24.14 -7.46 15.24
CA ASP A 35 25.41 -7.58 15.96
C ASP A 35 25.68 -6.36 16.89
N VAL A 36 24.67 -6.02 17.72
CA VAL A 36 24.76 -4.93 18.70
C VAL A 36 24.24 -5.36 20.06
N LYS A 37 24.64 -4.64 21.12
CA LYS A 37 24.14 -4.87 22.47
C LYS A 37 22.68 -4.42 22.58
N LEU A 38 21.85 -5.18 23.31
CA LEU A 38 20.43 -4.89 23.55
C LEU A 38 20.19 -3.46 24.08
N ALA A 39 21.05 -2.98 24.96
CA ALA A 39 20.97 -1.64 25.52
C ALA A 39 21.01 -0.52 24.46
N LEU A 40 21.68 -0.74 23.31
CA LEU A 40 21.75 0.23 22.23
C LEU A 40 20.42 0.37 21.48
N ALA A 41 19.64 -0.72 21.32
CA ALA A 41 18.32 -0.63 20.73
C ALA A 41 17.36 0.18 21.63
N HIS A 42 17.39 -0.05 22.95
CA HIS A 42 16.63 0.75 23.90
C HIS A 42 17.09 2.21 23.94
N TYR A 43 18.39 2.46 23.84
CA TYR A 43 18.92 3.83 23.80
C TYR A 43 18.47 4.61 22.56
N HIS A 44 18.48 3.97 21.38
CA HIS A 44 18.14 4.64 20.11
C HIS A 44 16.64 4.72 19.84
N PHE A 45 15.86 3.72 20.25
CA PHE A 45 14.45 3.60 19.84
C PHE A 45 13.48 3.45 21.01
N GLY A 46 13.95 3.12 22.22
CA GLY A 46 13.08 2.95 23.40
C GLY A 46 12.26 1.66 23.34
N THR A 47 11.16 1.65 22.60
CA THR A 47 10.23 0.52 22.53
C THR A 47 10.27 -0.19 21.17
N LYS A 48 9.66 -1.37 21.10
CA LYS A 48 9.50 -2.12 19.83
C LYS A 48 8.59 -1.37 18.86
N GLU A 49 7.54 -0.73 19.36
CA GLU A 49 6.63 0.11 18.60
C GLU A 49 7.38 1.27 17.96
N ALA A 50 8.17 2.01 18.74
CA ALA A 50 8.94 3.15 18.22
C ALA A 50 10.01 2.71 17.20
N LEU A 51 10.62 1.54 17.38
CA LEU A 51 11.52 0.96 16.39
C LEU A 51 10.77 0.58 15.10
N PHE A 52 9.60 -0.03 15.22
CA PHE A 52 8.77 -0.38 14.07
C PHE A 52 8.31 0.86 13.30
N ASP A 53 7.84 1.88 14.00
CA ASP A 53 7.50 3.18 13.43
C ASP A 53 8.68 3.79 12.67
N ALA A 54 9.89 3.73 13.24
CA ALA A 54 11.09 4.24 12.58
C ALA A 54 11.42 3.45 11.29
N VAL A 55 11.19 2.13 11.26
CA VAL A 55 11.33 1.30 10.05
C VAL A 55 10.36 1.76 8.96
N ILE A 56 9.10 1.96 9.30
CA ILE A 56 8.08 2.41 8.33
C ILE A 56 8.38 3.84 7.86
N LYS A 57 8.63 4.77 8.79
CA LYS A 57 8.90 6.19 8.49
C LYS A 57 10.07 6.39 7.54
N ARG A 58 11.10 5.56 7.65
CA ARG A 58 12.28 5.63 6.77
C ARG A 58 11.94 5.49 5.29
N ARG A 59 10.93 4.69 4.95
CA ARG A 59 10.53 4.42 3.56
C ARG A 59 9.37 5.28 3.10
N ILE A 60 8.35 5.40 3.94
CA ILE A 60 7.15 6.14 3.56
C ILE A 60 7.43 7.62 3.33
N GLY A 61 8.39 8.21 4.06
CA GLY A 61 8.79 9.61 3.86
C GLY A 61 9.30 9.85 2.45
N LEU A 62 10.25 9.02 1.98
CA LEU A 62 10.80 9.09 0.62
C LEU A 62 9.73 8.83 -0.45
N LEU A 63 8.85 7.86 -0.20
CA LEU A 63 7.76 7.53 -1.12
C LEU A 63 6.77 8.69 -1.22
N SER A 64 6.36 9.27 -0.08
CA SER A 64 5.44 10.41 -0.04
C SER A 64 6.03 11.64 -0.73
N GLU A 65 7.30 11.93 -0.50
CA GLU A 65 8.00 13.01 -1.19
C GLU A 65 8.00 12.81 -2.71
N SER A 66 8.37 11.62 -3.19
CA SER A 66 8.37 11.31 -4.63
C SER A 66 6.98 11.40 -5.24
N ARG A 67 5.94 10.99 -4.52
CA ARG A 67 4.54 11.11 -4.93
C ARG A 67 4.11 12.57 -5.08
N LEU A 68 4.42 13.40 -4.09
CA LEU A 68 4.07 14.82 -4.11
C LEU A 68 4.85 15.55 -5.21
N GLN A 69 6.13 15.25 -5.40
CA GLN A 69 6.94 15.83 -6.48
C GLN A 69 6.32 15.51 -7.86
N LEU A 70 5.88 14.28 -8.11
CA LEU A 70 5.26 13.91 -9.37
C LEU A 70 3.86 14.53 -9.54
N LEU A 71 3.09 14.62 -8.46
CA LEU A 71 1.79 15.29 -8.46
C LEU A 71 1.94 16.79 -8.77
N ASP A 72 2.92 17.46 -8.17
CA ASP A 72 3.21 18.88 -8.41
C ASP A 72 3.73 19.10 -9.84
N TYR A 73 4.55 18.18 -10.37
CA TYR A 73 4.99 18.22 -11.76
C TYR A 73 3.79 18.24 -12.72
N PHE A 74 2.85 17.30 -12.60
CA PHE A 74 1.65 17.27 -13.43
C PHE A 74 0.75 18.50 -13.22
N SER A 75 0.64 18.99 -12.00
CA SER A 75 -0.14 20.19 -11.69
C SER A 75 0.42 21.44 -12.40
N ASN A 76 1.75 21.56 -12.46
CA ASN A 76 2.43 22.65 -13.16
C ASN A 76 2.26 22.55 -14.68
N GLU A 77 2.38 21.34 -15.25
CA GLU A 77 2.11 21.10 -16.69
C GLU A 77 0.67 21.48 -17.06
N ASN A 78 -0.31 21.17 -16.22
CA ASN A 78 -1.72 21.50 -16.44
C ASN A 78 -2.07 22.97 -16.20
N SER A 79 -1.11 23.82 -15.85
CA SER A 79 -1.32 25.26 -15.56
C SER A 79 -2.43 25.50 -14.53
N GLY A 80 -2.51 24.66 -13.49
CA GLY A 80 -3.47 24.76 -12.38
C GLY A 80 -4.87 24.23 -12.70
N LYS A 81 -5.13 23.69 -13.90
CA LYS A 81 -6.36 22.95 -14.20
C LYS A 81 -6.40 21.63 -13.41
N PRO A 82 -7.59 21.05 -13.16
CA PRO A 82 -7.68 19.73 -12.55
C PRO A 82 -6.83 18.70 -13.28
N LEU A 83 -6.16 17.84 -12.53
CA LEU A 83 -5.45 16.70 -13.08
C LEU A 83 -6.44 15.67 -13.66
N SER A 84 -6.02 14.91 -14.66
CA SER A 84 -6.78 13.73 -15.08
C SER A 84 -6.67 12.63 -14.00
N ILE A 85 -7.62 11.71 -13.99
CA ILE A 85 -7.57 10.51 -13.13
C ILE A 85 -6.28 9.73 -13.39
N GLU A 86 -5.90 9.59 -14.65
CA GLU A 86 -4.66 8.93 -15.06
C GLU A 86 -3.43 9.60 -14.43
N GLN A 87 -3.29 10.93 -14.50
CA GLN A 87 -2.17 11.65 -13.88
C GLN A 87 -2.10 11.44 -12.37
N ILE A 88 -3.26 11.45 -11.68
CA ILE A 88 -3.35 11.20 -10.24
C ILE A 88 -2.88 9.78 -9.90
N VAL A 89 -3.36 8.78 -10.65
CA VAL A 89 -2.99 7.37 -10.46
C VAL A 89 -1.50 7.16 -10.71
N HIS A 90 -0.96 7.73 -11.78
CA HIS A 90 0.48 7.69 -12.07
C HIS A 90 1.29 8.34 -10.95
N ALA A 91 0.89 9.52 -10.47
CA ALA A 91 1.60 10.19 -9.37
C ALA A 91 1.61 9.37 -8.08
N PHE A 92 0.58 8.54 -7.84
CA PHE A 92 0.48 7.71 -6.66
C PHE A 92 1.23 6.37 -6.79
N VAL A 93 1.10 5.68 -7.93
CA VAL A 93 1.58 4.29 -8.13
C VAL A 93 3.02 4.25 -8.63
N THR A 94 3.39 5.07 -9.63
CA THR A 94 4.70 4.98 -10.27
C THR A 94 5.89 5.18 -9.33
N PRO A 95 5.86 6.09 -8.32
CA PRO A 95 6.94 6.18 -7.34
C PRO A 95 7.14 4.91 -6.52
N TYR A 96 6.08 4.16 -6.24
CA TYR A 96 6.20 2.87 -5.54
C TYR A 96 6.97 1.85 -6.39
N LEU A 97 6.64 1.72 -7.69
CA LEU A 97 7.38 0.90 -8.64
C LEU A 97 8.84 1.35 -8.74
N PHE A 98 9.09 2.64 -8.89
CA PHE A 98 10.44 3.19 -8.98
C PHE A 98 11.31 2.75 -7.79
N TRP A 99 10.82 2.96 -6.56
CA TRP A 99 11.54 2.57 -5.37
C TRP A 99 11.65 1.05 -5.19
N HIS A 100 10.63 0.29 -5.60
CA HIS A 100 10.67 -1.17 -5.56
C HIS A 100 11.80 -1.73 -6.44
N LEU A 101 11.98 -1.18 -7.64
CA LEU A 101 13.00 -1.61 -8.60
C LEU A 101 14.40 -1.09 -8.24
N ASN A 102 14.52 0.16 -7.81
CA ASN A 102 15.80 0.87 -7.69
C ASN A 102 16.27 1.02 -6.24
N GLY A 103 15.41 0.87 -5.26
CA GLY A 103 15.70 1.17 -3.85
C GLY A 103 16.34 0.02 -3.06
N GLY A 104 16.58 -1.14 -3.69
CA GLY A 104 17.26 -2.29 -3.10
C GLY A 104 16.39 -3.14 -2.16
N ALA A 105 17.02 -4.06 -1.42
CA ALA A 105 16.32 -5.09 -0.62
C ALA A 105 15.36 -4.52 0.43
N GLY A 106 15.68 -3.39 1.05
CA GLY A 106 14.82 -2.77 2.05
C GLY A 106 13.46 -2.32 1.51
N TRP A 107 13.35 -1.95 0.24
CA TRP A 107 12.07 -1.62 -0.37
C TRP A 107 11.20 -2.83 -0.61
N ARG A 108 11.77 -4.00 -0.93
CA ARG A 108 11.02 -5.25 -0.98
C ARG A 108 10.54 -5.68 0.40
N SER A 109 11.38 -5.50 1.43
CA SER A 109 10.97 -5.71 2.82
C SER A 109 9.82 -4.80 3.23
N TYR A 110 9.89 -3.52 2.89
CA TYR A 110 8.81 -2.55 3.12
C TYR A 110 7.50 -2.97 2.44
N ALA A 111 7.56 -3.39 1.17
CA ALA A 111 6.39 -3.86 0.43
C ALA A 111 5.70 -5.05 1.14
N ARG A 112 6.48 -6.02 1.62
CA ARG A 112 5.97 -7.16 2.40
C ARG A 112 5.34 -6.74 3.72
N ILE A 113 6.00 -5.85 4.46
CA ILE A 113 5.48 -5.34 5.74
C ILE A 113 4.14 -4.65 5.51
N VAL A 114 4.06 -3.72 4.57
CA VAL A 114 2.83 -2.94 4.30
C VAL A 114 1.70 -3.85 3.83
N SER A 115 1.93 -4.76 2.89
CA SER A 115 0.89 -5.66 2.41
C SER A 115 0.34 -6.60 3.50
N THR A 116 1.20 -7.05 4.41
CA THR A 116 0.78 -7.86 5.57
C THR A 116 -0.07 -7.02 6.54
N LEU A 117 0.35 -5.80 6.85
CA LEU A 117 -0.34 -4.94 7.83
C LEU A 117 -1.69 -4.43 7.34
N LEU A 118 -1.85 -4.16 6.05
CA LEU A 118 -3.15 -3.78 5.47
C LEU A 118 -4.22 -4.86 5.68
N GLY A 119 -3.83 -6.13 5.66
CA GLY A 119 -4.75 -7.23 5.93
C GLY A 119 -4.94 -7.60 7.40
N TYR A 120 -4.08 -7.11 8.30
CA TYR A 120 -3.98 -7.64 9.67
C TYR A 120 -4.03 -6.56 10.76
N ASN A 121 -3.31 -5.45 10.62
CA ASN A 121 -3.24 -4.41 11.65
C ASN A 121 -2.93 -3.03 11.06
N LEU A 122 -3.94 -2.42 10.45
CA LEU A 122 -3.82 -1.10 9.82
C LEU A 122 -3.47 0.02 10.82
N SER A 123 -3.83 -0.14 12.10
CA SER A 123 -3.58 0.91 13.11
C SER A 123 -2.10 1.25 13.28
N LEU A 124 -1.19 0.31 13.02
CA LEU A 124 0.26 0.54 13.03
C LEU A 124 0.76 1.41 11.87
N LEU A 125 -0.07 1.64 10.85
CA LEU A 125 0.28 2.42 9.67
C LEU A 125 -0.50 3.74 9.55
N GLN A 126 -1.60 3.88 10.29
CA GLN A 126 -2.60 4.93 10.08
C GLN A 126 -2.00 6.34 10.13
N GLU A 127 -1.23 6.66 11.17
CA GLU A 127 -0.58 7.98 11.31
C GLU A 127 0.41 8.30 10.17
N GLN A 128 0.99 7.27 9.56
CA GLN A 128 2.01 7.42 8.52
C GLN A 128 1.41 7.69 7.14
N PHE A 129 0.17 7.25 6.90
CA PHE A 129 -0.49 7.39 5.60
C PHE A 129 -1.32 8.67 5.47
N ASP A 130 -1.79 9.25 6.57
CA ASP A 130 -2.79 10.32 6.54
C ASP A 130 -2.32 11.62 5.85
N SER A 131 -1.07 12.01 6.01
CA SER A 131 -0.59 13.30 5.48
C SER A 131 -0.49 13.34 3.95
N GLY A 132 -0.08 12.23 3.32
CA GLY A 132 -0.01 12.12 1.86
C GLY A 132 -1.37 11.86 1.23
N ALA A 133 -2.21 11.04 1.86
CA ALA A 133 -3.52 10.65 1.37
C ALA A 133 -4.45 11.84 1.13
N ALA A 134 -4.47 12.80 2.06
CA ALA A 134 -5.35 13.98 1.99
C ALA A 134 -5.15 14.79 0.69
N ARG A 135 -3.91 14.97 0.25
CA ARG A 135 -3.60 15.71 -0.99
C ARG A 135 -4.12 14.97 -2.23
N PHE A 136 -3.91 13.64 -2.30
CA PHE A 136 -4.43 12.84 -3.41
C PHE A 136 -5.95 12.81 -3.44
N GLN A 137 -6.62 12.64 -2.31
CA GLN A 137 -8.07 12.72 -2.23
C GLN A 137 -8.61 14.10 -2.64
N GLN A 138 -7.89 15.18 -2.34
CA GLN A 138 -8.24 16.52 -2.82
C GLN A 138 -8.18 16.61 -4.34
N GLU A 139 -7.13 16.10 -4.98
CA GLU A 139 -7.03 16.10 -6.44
C GLU A 139 -8.07 15.15 -7.08
N MET A 140 -8.38 14.01 -6.45
CA MET A 140 -9.49 13.15 -6.90
C MET A 140 -10.83 13.88 -6.87
N ARG A 141 -11.15 14.65 -5.81
CA ARG A 141 -12.38 15.48 -5.78
C ARG A 141 -12.43 16.49 -6.92
N ARG A 142 -11.29 17.08 -7.29
CA ARG A 142 -11.20 18.01 -8.42
C ARG A 142 -11.37 17.33 -9.77
N ALA A 143 -10.82 16.11 -9.91
CA ALA A 143 -10.87 15.31 -11.14
C ALA A 143 -12.24 14.63 -11.34
N MET A 144 -13.00 14.39 -10.26
CA MET A 144 -14.24 13.63 -10.24
C MET A 144 -15.38 14.46 -9.62
N PRO A 145 -15.74 15.62 -10.21
CA PRO A 145 -16.67 16.59 -9.58
C PRO A 145 -18.10 16.05 -9.37
N ASP A 146 -18.50 15.06 -10.18
CA ASP A 146 -19.83 14.44 -10.09
C ASP A 146 -19.87 13.21 -9.17
N ALA A 147 -18.72 12.75 -8.65
CA ALA A 147 -18.64 11.64 -7.73
C ALA A 147 -19.05 12.04 -6.32
N ASP A 148 -19.79 11.18 -5.63
CA ASP A 148 -20.05 11.37 -4.20
C ASP A 148 -18.79 11.09 -3.37
N GLU A 149 -18.75 11.58 -2.12
CA GLU A 149 -17.60 11.44 -1.24
C GLU A 149 -17.26 9.95 -0.96
N ALA A 150 -18.26 9.09 -0.88
CA ALA A 150 -18.04 7.65 -0.71
C ALA A 150 -17.28 7.05 -1.90
N SER A 151 -17.55 7.48 -3.12
CA SER A 151 -16.81 7.06 -4.32
C SER A 151 -15.35 7.49 -4.28
N ILE A 152 -15.05 8.68 -3.75
CA ILE A 152 -13.67 9.15 -3.56
C ILE A 152 -12.94 8.27 -2.53
N GLN A 153 -13.56 8.04 -1.37
CA GLN A 153 -12.94 7.27 -0.29
C GLN A 153 -12.71 5.80 -0.69
N TRP A 154 -13.73 5.12 -1.21
CA TRP A 154 -13.60 3.74 -1.69
C TRP A 154 -12.65 3.62 -2.87
N GLY A 155 -12.70 4.57 -3.80
CA GLY A 155 -11.78 4.59 -4.94
C GLY A 155 -10.32 4.70 -4.51
N PHE A 156 -10.03 5.57 -3.53
CA PHE A 156 -8.70 5.70 -2.96
C PHE A 156 -8.27 4.43 -2.22
N ASP A 157 -9.14 3.86 -1.40
CA ASP A 157 -8.87 2.61 -0.65
C ASP A 157 -8.60 1.43 -1.60
N PHE A 158 -9.40 1.26 -2.65
CA PHE A 158 -9.18 0.24 -3.67
C PHE A 158 -7.86 0.43 -4.42
N MET A 159 -7.50 1.66 -4.79
CA MET A 159 -6.21 1.97 -5.41
C MET A 159 -5.04 1.54 -4.52
N VAL A 160 -5.07 1.87 -3.24
CA VAL A 160 -4.06 1.46 -2.25
C VAL A 160 -4.01 -0.06 -2.13
N GLY A 161 -5.15 -0.70 -1.94
CA GLY A 161 -5.25 -2.14 -1.72
C GLY A 161 -4.74 -2.96 -2.91
N VAL A 162 -5.15 -2.61 -4.13
CA VAL A 162 -4.71 -3.30 -5.35
C VAL A 162 -3.21 -3.08 -5.58
N MET A 163 -2.71 -1.86 -5.39
CA MET A 163 -1.28 -1.55 -5.50
C MET A 163 -0.46 -2.40 -4.49
N CYS A 164 -0.83 -2.40 -3.22
CA CYS A 164 -0.10 -3.16 -2.21
C CYS A 164 -0.14 -4.67 -2.46
N ASN A 165 -1.26 -5.21 -2.96
CA ASN A 165 -1.34 -6.61 -3.37
C ASN A 165 -0.40 -6.92 -4.54
N THR A 166 -0.30 -6.05 -5.53
CA THR A 166 0.58 -6.23 -6.70
C THR A 166 2.05 -6.27 -6.30
N PHE A 167 2.44 -5.50 -5.30
CA PHE A 167 3.83 -5.43 -4.81
C PHE A 167 4.11 -6.36 -3.60
N SER A 168 3.17 -7.21 -3.20
CA SER A 168 3.28 -8.03 -1.98
C SER A 168 4.32 -9.15 -2.02
N GLU A 169 4.95 -9.43 -3.17
CA GLU A 169 5.93 -10.51 -3.35
C GLU A 169 5.33 -11.94 -3.15
N VAL A 170 4.02 -12.07 -3.09
CA VAL A 170 3.34 -13.36 -3.02
C VAL A 170 2.99 -13.82 -4.43
N ASP A 171 3.65 -14.88 -4.90
CA ASP A 171 3.44 -15.42 -6.26
C ASP A 171 2.12 -16.20 -6.38
N ARG A 172 1.00 -15.48 -6.25
CA ARG A 172 -0.31 -16.02 -6.51
C ARG A 172 -0.60 -16.09 -8.02
N ILE A 173 -0.12 -15.11 -8.78
CA ILE A 173 -0.46 -14.98 -10.20
C ILE A 173 0.24 -16.05 -11.04
N GLY A 174 1.48 -16.42 -10.73
CA GLY A 174 2.20 -17.46 -11.44
C GLY A 174 1.46 -18.80 -11.40
N GLY A 175 0.98 -19.19 -10.20
CA GLY A 175 0.20 -20.41 -10.03
C GLY A 175 -1.14 -20.37 -10.79
N LEU A 176 -1.88 -19.26 -10.74
CA LEU A 176 -3.18 -19.12 -11.41
C LEU A 176 -3.07 -19.04 -12.94
N SER A 177 -2.00 -18.43 -13.45
CA SER A 177 -1.80 -18.21 -14.88
C SER A 177 -1.02 -19.33 -15.58
N GLN A 178 -0.69 -20.42 -14.88
CA GLN A 178 0.20 -21.47 -15.38
C GLN A 178 1.55 -20.90 -15.87
N GLN A 179 2.11 -19.97 -15.12
CA GLN A 179 3.36 -19.27 -15.39
C GLN A 179 3.33 -18.32 -16.60
N LEU A 180 2.15 -17.96 -17.11
CA LEU A 180 2.02 -16.94 -18.15
C LEU A 180 2.38 -15.54 -17.61
N CYS A 181 2.06 -15.26 -16.33
CA CYS A 181 2.41 -14.04 -15.63
C CYS A 181 3.34 -14.36 -14.45
N SER A 182 4.24 -13.45 -14.13
CA SER A 182 5.18 -13.60 -13.01
C SER A 182 5.07 -12.41 -12.04
N VAL A 183 5.15 -12.72 -10.76
CA VAL A 183 5.27 -11.69 -9.71
C VAL A 183 6.58 -10.90 -9.81
N GLU A 184 7.60 -11.47 -10.46
CA GLU A 184 8.89 -10.82 -10.68
C GLU A 184 8.84 -9.73 -11.76
N ASP A 185 7.90 -9.82 -12.71
CA ASP A 185 7.71 -8.80 -13.75
C ASP A 185 6.85 -7.64 -13.23
N LYS A 186 7.46 -6.81 -12.39
CA LYS A 186 6.77 -5.68 -11.74
C LYS A 186 6.45 -4.55 -12.69
N GLU A 187 7.21 -4.37 -13.77
CA GLU A 187 6.94 -3.34 -14.77
C GLU A 187 5.66 -3.70 -15.53
N GLN A 188 5.56 -4.91 -16.06
CA GLN A 188 4.37 -5.40 -16.74
C GLN A 188 3.15 -5.40 -15.79
N ALA A 189 3.31 -5.90 -14.56
CA ALA A 189 2.24 -5.89 -13.59
C ALA A 189 1.73 -4.48 -13.28
N CYS A 190 2.63 -3.49 -13.27
CA CYS A 190 2.28 -2.09 -13.04
C CYS A 190 1.50 -1.48 -14.21
N GLU A 191 1.81 -1.82 -15.46
CA GLU A 191 1.04 -1.37 -16.63
C GLU A 191 -0.42 -1.82 -16.58
N TYR A 192 -0.66 -3.09 -16.24
CA TYR A 192 -2.02 -3.62 -16.03
C TYR A 192 -2.68 -2.99 -14.81
N LEU A 193 -1.94 -2.80 -13.72
CA LEU A 193 -2.43 -2.16 -12.50
C LEU A 193 -2.93 -0.74 -12.77
N LEU A 194 -2.12 0.08 -13.45
CA LEU A 194 -2.48 1.45 -13.80
C LEU A 194 -3.76 1.49 -14.64
N SER A 195 -3.83 0.67 -15.69
CA SER A 195 -5.00 0.58 -16.56
C SER A 195 -6.27 0.15 -15.78
N PHE A 196 -6.14 -0.82 -14.89
CA PHE A 196 -7.25 -1.30 -14.06
C PHE A 196 -7.76 -0.24 -13.08
N ILE A 197 -6.85 0.46 -12.39
CA ILE A 197 -7.21 1.49 -11.42
C ILE A 197 -7.85 2.69 -12.14
N VAL A 198 -7.27 3.17 -13.24
CA VAL A 198 -7.81 4.30 -14.01
C VAL A 198 -9.23 4.00 -14.46
N ALA A 199 -9.47 2.86 -15.11
CA ALA A 199 -10.80 2.47 -15.57
C ALA A 199 -11.82 2.34 -14.41
N GLY A 200 -11.39 1.82 -13.25
CA GLY A 200 -12.22 1.72 -12.05
C GLY A 200 -12.62 3.09 -11.52
N LEU A 201 -11.69 4.02 -11.40
CA LEU A 201 -11.94 5.37 -10.93
C LEU A 201 -12.79 6.19 -11.90
N GLU A 202 -12.55 6.08 -13.21
CA GLU A 202 -13.39 6.73 -14.24
C GLU A 202 -14.84 6.26 -14.15
N ARG A 203 -15.07 4.97 -13.89
CA ARG A 203 -16.41 4.43 -13.68
C ARG A 203 -17.07 4.97 -12.42
N LEU A 204 -16.33 5.13 -11.33
CA LEU A 204 -16.84 5.77 -10.10
C LEU A 204 -17.09 7.26 -10.31
N ALA A 205 -16.25 7.95 -11.09
CA ALA A 205 -16.41 9.36 -11.46
C ALA A 205 -17.72 9.59 -12.23
N ALA A 206 -18.07 8.67 -13.11
CA ALA A 206 -19.36 8.71 -13.84
C ALA A 206 -20.57 8.28 -12.98
N ASN A 207 -20.40 8.12 -11.68
CA ASN A 207 -21.43 7.66 -10.72
C ASN A 207 -22.13 6.34 -11.12
N ASN A 208 -21.40 5.47 -11.83
CA ASN A 208 -21.93 4.26 -12.46
C ASN A 208 -21.64 3.00 -11.61
N LYS A 209 -22.21 2.97 -10.40
CA LYS A 209 -22.07 1.88 -9.44
C LYS A 209 -22.87 0.65 -9.85
N GLN A 210 -22.35 -0.55 -9.54
CA GLN A 210 -23.06 -1.80 -9.78
C GLN A 210 -24.12 -2.05 -8.71
N ASN A 211 -25.29 -2.57 -9.14
CA ASN A 211 -26.35 -2.95 -8.22
C ASN A 211 -26.22 -4.45 -7.85
N LEU A 212 -26.07 -4.74 -6.57
CA LEU A 212 -25.92 -6.11 -6.05
C LEU A 212 -27.26 -6.83 -5.82
N ASN A 213 -28.41 -6.12 -5.84
CA ASN A 213 -29.69 -6.67 -5.41
C ASN A 213 -30.10 -7.91 -6.19
N HIS A 214 -29.87 -7.94 -7.50
CA HIS A 214 -30.20 -9.11 -8.33
C HIS A 214 -29.37 -10.34 -7.93
N SER A 215 -28.04 -10.20 -7.84
CA SER A 215 -27.15 -11.31 -7.46
C SER A 215 -27.42 -11.84 -6.06
N LEU A 216 -27.68 -10.93 -5.11
CA LEU A 216 -28.07 -11.32 -3.74
C LEU A 216 -29.41 -12.05 -3.69
N SER A 217 -30.39 -11.62 -4.49
CA SER A 217 -31.69 -12.31 -4.61
C SER A 217 -31.54 -13.72 -5.17
N VAL A 218 -30.74 -13.88 -6.24
CA VAL A 218 -30.45 -15.20 -6.81
C VAL A 218 -29.75 -16.10 -5.80
N LEU A 219 -28.72 -15.62 -5.10
CA LEU A 219 -28.04 -16.40 -4.08
C LEU A 219 -28.95 -16.83 -2.94
N LYS A 220 -29.86 -15.98 -2.50
CA LYS A 220 -30.88 -16.33 -1.49
C LYS A 220 -31.85 -17.42 -1.98
N SER A 221 -32.16 -17.44 -3.27
CA SER A 221 -33.02 -18.48 -3.84
C SER A 221 -32.30 -19.83 -4.02
N LEU A 222 -30.98 -19.79 -4.30
CA LEU A 222 -30.16 -20.99 -4.47
C LEU A 222 -29.73 -21.62 -3.13
N ASN A 223 -29.56 -20.81 -2.10
CA ASN A 223 -29.15 -21.24 -0.76
C ASN A 223 -30.14 -20.65 0.25
N PRO A 224 -31.36 -21.21 0.39
CA PRO A 224 -32.26 -20.82 1.44
C PRO A 224 -31.56 -21.17 2.77
N LEU A 225 -31.06 -20.12 3.46
CA LEU A 225 -30.58 -20.25 4.84
C LEU A 225 -31.79 -20.79 5.61
N ASP A 226 -31.65 -21.99 6.21
CA ASP A 226 -32.72 -22.68 6.93
C ASP A 226 -33.43 -21.70 7.88
N ASN A 227 -34.71 -21.45 7.59
CA ASN A 227 -35.65 -20.77 8.49
C ASN A 227 -35.99 -21.62 9.71
N THR A 228 -35.08 -22.45 10.21
CA THR A 228 -35.29 -23.36 11.34
C THR A 228 -34.70 -22.79 12.65
N SER A 229 -34.80 -21.49 12.87
CA SER A 229 -34.38 -20.86 14.15
C SER A 229 -35.46 -19.97 14.75
N GLU A 230 -36.75 -20.21 14.45
CA GLU A 230 -37.86 -19.61 15.20
C GLU A 230 -38.96 -20.68 15.40
N LYS A 231 -38.79 -21.53 16.42
CA LYS A 231 -39.87 -22.18 17.17
C LYS A 231 -39.45 -22.36 18.61
#